data_c370c2acdb360530d034d81c280c952b
#
_entry.id   c370c2acdb360530d034d81c280c952b
#
_cell.length_a   1.000
_cell.length_b   1.000
_cell.length_c   1.000
_cell.angle_alpha   90.00
_cell.angle_beta   90.00
_cell.angle_gamma   90.00
#
_symmetry.space_group_name_H-M   'P 1'
#
loop_
_entity.id
_entity.type
_entity.pdbx_description
1 polymer ?
#
loop_
_entity_poly.entity_id
_entity_poly.type
_entity_poly.pdbx_seq_one_letter_code
_entity_poly.pdbx_strand_id
1 'polypeptide(L)'
;MKRSNVYDSENEKKLHYKNVKNYFKKSAADKCGFYELKSEEKLERELKKRSMWKVYTSTLNEILKSDLNISNGIDVACGMGNFTRELSKHKRFQNIIGIDFLKETFDIAIKTKNKFLNTSFFQGDLLNLPFKDSSFELTVCLNTLHHIHKNDFLKAIYELSRVTKKYLMIEIRNKNYIFYSWKTKIVLPRLYKDLPIYSNSIFKLNKLMEKNNFKLKILRGNSVISFSSWRLVAVYEKF
;
A
#
# COMPACT_ATOMS: atom_id res chain seq x y z
N MET A 1 5.29 12.58 -36.95
CA MET A 1 5.80 11.29 -36.42
C MET A 1 5.78 11.21 -34.88
N LYS A 2 4.78 11.76 -34.17
CA LYS A 2 4.69 11.71 -32.67
C LYS A 2 3.37 11.14 -32.13
N ARG A 3 2.47 10.65 -32.99
CA ARG A 3 1.17 10.10 -32.52
C ARG A 3 1.19 8.60 -32.20
N SER A 4 2.12 7.81 -32.75
CA SER A 4 2.23 6.37 -32.48
C SER A 4 2.64 6.04 -31.03
N ASN A 5 3.54 6.84 -30.42
CA ASN A 5 4.05 6.56 -29.07
C ASN A 5 3.03 6.78 -27.92
N VAL A 6 1.97 7.57 -28.13
CA VAL A 6 0.96 7.82 -27.09
C VAL A 6 -0.06 6.68 -27.06
N TYR A 7 -0.48 6.17 -28.22
CA TYR A 7 -1.41 5.04 -28.30
C TYR A 7 -0.80 3.74 -27.78
N ASP A 8 0.50 3.49 -28.06
CA ASP A 8 1.21 2.32 -27.53
C ASP A 8 1.32 2.37 -26.00
N SER A 9 1.56 3.56 -25.43
CA SER A 9 1.67 3.72 -23.97
C SER A 9 0.35 3.51 -23.25
N GLU A 10 -0.78 3.86 -23.86
CA GLU A 10 -2.10 3.68 -23.25
C GLU A 10 -2.58 2.23 -23.33
N ASN A 11 -2.30 1.55 -24.43
CA ASN A 11 -2.57 0.12 -24.56
C ASN A 11 -1.69 -0.71 -23.62
N GLU A 12 -0.40 -0.38 -23.51
CA GLU A 12 0.51 -0.99 -22.51
C GLU A 12 -0.04 -0.83 -21.09
N LYS A 13 -0.52 0.35 -20.75
CA LYS A 13 -1.12 0.66 -19.46
C LYS A 13 -2.41 -0.13 -19.20
N LYS A 14 -3.31 -0.21 -20.18
CA LYS A 14 -4.55 -1.01 -20.07
C LYS A 14 -4.24 -2.49 -19.86
N LEU A 15 -3.29 -3.03 -20.64
CA LEU A 15 -2.83 -4.42 -20.50
C LEU A 15 -2.20 -4.66 -19.12
N HIS A 16 -1.37 -3.73 -18.65
CA HIS A 16 -0.77 -3.79 -17.31
C HIS A 16 -1.84 -3.94 -16.22
N TYR A 17 -2.84 -3.03 -16.18
CA TYR A 17 -3.89 -3.11 -15.15
C TYR A 17 -4.80 -4.34 -15.31
N LYS A 18 -5.04 -4.81 -16.52
CA LYS A 18 -5.71 -6.10 -16.76
C LYS A 18 -4.93 -7.26 -16.12
N ASN A 19 -3.62 -7.31 -16.31
CA ASN A 19 -2.77 -8.35 -15.72
C ASN A 19 -2.71 -8.26 -14.19
N VAL A 20 -2.58 -7.05 -13.64
CA VAL A 20 -2.67 -6.80 -12.18
C VAL A 20 -4.00 -7.31 -11.63
N LYS A 21 -5.11 -6.94 -12.26
CA LYS A 21 -6.45 -7.37 -11.84
C LYS A 21 -6.60 -8.89 -11.87
N ASN A 22 -6.19 -9.55 -12.95
CA ASN A 22 -6.29 -11.00 -13.10
C ASN A 22 -5.43 -11.74 -12.06
N TYR A 23 -4.20 -11.27 -11.80
CA TYR A 23 -3.33 -11.84 -10.79
C TYR A 23 -3.97 -11.81 -9.40
N PHE A 24 -4.50 -10.65 -9.00
CA PHE A 24 -5.11 -10.51 -7.68
C PHE A 24 -6.45 -11.20 -7.57
N LYS A 25 -7.25 -11.27 -8.64
CA LYS A 25 -8.46 -12.10 -8.71
C LYS A 25 -8.17 -13.57 -8.41
N LYS A 26 -7.19 -14.14 -9.11
CA LYS A 26 -6.73 -15.52 -8.86
C LYS A 26 -6.23 -15.67 -7.42
N SER A 27 -5.39 -14.76 -6.94
CA SER A 27 -4.88 -14.78 -5.58
C SER A 27 -6.00 -14.64 -4.52
N ALA A 28 -7.06 -13.91 -4.79
CA ALA A 28 -8.21 -13.80 -3.89
C ALA A 28 -9.01 -15.10 -3.87
N ALA A 29 -9.27 -15.71 -5.03
CA ALA A 29 -9.96 -17.00 -5.12
C ALA A 29 -9.19 -18.12 -4.38
N ASP A 30 -7.88 -18.21 -4.61
CA ASP A 30 -7.01 -19.19 -3.94
C ASP A 30 -6.97 -19.00 -2.40
N LYS A 31 -7.20 -17.79 -1.92
CA LYS A 31 -7.13 -17.43 -0.50
C LYS A 31 -8.50 -17.31 0.18
N CYS A 32 -9.60 -17.30 -0.55
CA CYS A 32 -10.94 -17.13 0.01
C CYS A 32 -11.21 -18.19 1.08
N GLY A 33 -11.00 -19.45 0.77
CA GLY A 33 -11.11 -20.55 1.75
C GLY A 33 -10.15 -20.43 2.94
N PHE A 34 -8.97 -19.83 2.74
CA PHE A 34 -8.01 -19.59 3.84
C PHE A 34 -8.54 -18.59 4.86
N TYR A 35 -9.24 -17.52 4.41
CA TYR A 35 -9.79 -16.50 5.31
C TYR A 35 -11.13 -16.92 5.92
N GLU A 36 -11.92 -17.74 5.22
CA GLU A 36 -13.19 -18.25 5.70
C GLU A 36 -13.02 -19.34 6.76
N LEU A 37 -11.98 -20.18 6.65
CA LEU A 37 -11.75 -21.35 7.49
C LEU A 37 -10.80 -21.10 8.68
N LYS A 38 -10.06 -19.97 8.72
CA LYS A 38 -9.12 -19.71 9.79
C LYS A 38 -9.68 -18.77 10.84
N SER A 39 -9.52 -19.18 12.10
CA SER A 39 -9.74 -18.27 13.22
C SER A 39 -8.79 -17.05 13.10
N GLU A 40 -9.23 -15.92 13.65
CA GLU A 40 -8.46 -14.67 13.66
C GLU A 40 -7.03 -14.87 14.21
N GLU A 41 -6.89 -15.68 15.25
CA GLU A 41 -5.60 -16.02 15.87
C GLU A 41 -4.64 -16.74 14.89
N LYS A 42 -5.18 -17.66 14.07
CA LYS A 42 -4.37 -18.35 13.06
C LYS A 42 -3.93 -17.38 11.96
N LEU A 43 -4.83 -16.50 11.51
CA LEU A 43 -4.50 -15.47 10.53
C LEU A 43 -3.43 -14.52 11.04
N GLU A 44 -3.57 -14.02 12.27
CA GLU A 44 -2.60 -13.14 12.91
C GLU A 44 -1.23 -13.81 13.06
N ARG A 45 -1.20 -15.09 13.44
CA ARG A 45 0.02 -15.88 13.54
C ARG A 45 0.75 -15.99 12.19
N GLU A 46 0.03 -16.21 11.10
CA GLU A 46 0.59 -16.27 9.76
C GLU A 46 1.08 -14.90 9.26
N LEU A 47 0.37 -13.82 9.58
CA LEU A 47 0.82 -12.45 9.27
C LEU A 47 2.10 -12.09 10.02
N LYS A 48 2.19 -12.43 11.31
CA LYS A 48 3.39 -12.19 12.14
C LYS A 48 4.65 -12.92 11.65
N LYS A 49 4.52 -14.00 10.90
CA LYS A 49 5.66 -14.69 10.26
C LYS A 49 6.23 -13.89 9.08
N ARG A 50 5.50 -12.99 8.49
CA ARG A 50 5.96 -12.20 7.33
C ARG A 50 6.92 -11.11 7.77
N SER A 51 8.12 -11.07 7.19
CA SER A 51 9.18 -10.13 7.58
C SER A 51 8.73 -8.66 7.58
N MET A 52 7.93 -8.26 6.59
CA MET A 52 7.44 -6.88 6.50
C MET A 52 6.31 -6.56 7.48
N TRP A 53 5.57 -7.54 7.99
CA TRP A 53 4.50 -7.29 8.96
C TRP A 53 5.03 -6.62 10.24
N LYS A 54 6.16 -7.11 10.74
CA LYS A 54 6.84 -6.50 11.90
C LYS A 54 7.27 -5.07 11.61
N VAL A 55 7.76 -4.79 10.40
CA VAL A 55 8.13 -3.43 9.98
C VAL A 55 6.91 -2.51 9.96
N TYR A 56 5.79 -2.97 9.40
CA TYR A 56 4.55 -2.19 9.36
C TYR A 56 4.02 -1.86 10.75
N THR A 57 3.86 -2.88 11.60
CA THR A 57 3.29 -2.70 12.93
C THR A 57 4.19 -1.90 13.85
N SER A 58 5.52 -2.09 13.79
CA SER A 58 6.45 -1.27 14.57
C SER A 58 6.49 0.19 14.12
N THR A 59 6.37 0.43 12.81
CA THR A 59 6.29 1.79 12.25
C THR A 59 4.98 2.48 12.66
N LEU A 60 3.86 1.76 12.58
CA LEU A 60 2.56 2.26 13.06
C LEU A 60 2.63 2.62 14.54
N ASN A 61 3.16 1.74 15.38
CA ASN A 61 3.27 1.97 16.81
C ASN A 61 4.11 3.22 17.13
N GLU A 62 5.16 3.49 16.36
CA GLU A 62 5.99 4.71 16.53
C GLU A 62 5.20 5.97 16.17
N ILE A 63 4.45 5.97 15.07
CA ILE A 63 3.56 7.08 14.71
C ILE A 63 2.56 7.33 15.86
N LEU A 64 1.90 6.28 16.32
CA LEU A 64 0.86 6.38 17.33
C LEU A 64 1.40 6.77 18.73
N LYS A 65 2.66 6.47 19.02
CA LYS A 65 3.34 6.96 20.25
C LYS A 65 3.73 8.43 20.15
N SER A 66 4.15 8.86 18.97
CA SER A 66 4.59 10.25 18.76
C SER A 66 3.43 11.24 18.65
N ASP A 67 2.20 10.75 18.41
CA ASP A 67 1.02 11.61 18.25
C ASP A 67 -0.24 10.93 18.77
N LEU A 68 -0.77 11.47 19.86
CA LEU A 68 -1.97 10.95 20.52
C LEU A 68 -3.28 11.40 19.86
N ASN A 69 -3.24 12.37 18.95
CA ASN A 69 -4.43 12.99 18.34
C ASN A 69 -4.89 12.30 17.05
N ILE A 70 -4.29 11.16 16.67
CA ILE A 70 -4.72 10.40 15.50
C ILE A 70 -5.97 9.59 15.87
N SER A 71 -7.10 9.94 15.26
CA SER A 71 -8.40 9.32 15.53
C SER A 71 -9.08 8.75 14.29
N ASN A 72 -8.66 9.14 13.08
CA ASN A 72 -9.18 8.60 11.82
C ASN A 72 -8.06 8.16 10.88
N GLY A 73 -8.33 7.12 10.10
CA GLY A 73 -7.34 6.58 9.18
C GLY A 73 -7.97 5.96 7.93
N ILE A 74 -7.17 5.90 6.88
CA ILE A 74 -7.52 5.18 5.65
C ILE A 74 -6.40 4.23 5.25
N ASP A 75 -6.77 2.99 4.89
CA ASP A 75 -5.91 1.97 4.30
C ASP A 75 -6.24 1.86 2.80
N VAL A 76 -5.41 2.47 1.97
CA VAL A 76 -5.61 2.56 0.52
C VAL A 76 -5.00 1.36 -0.17
N ALA A 77 -5.79 0.71 -1.03
CA ALA A 77 -5.52 -0.60 -1.61
C ALA A 77 -5.36 -1.67 -0.51
N CYS A 78 -6.34 -1.71 0.38
CA CYS A 78 -6.35 -2.53 1.60
C CYS A 78 -6.39 -4.05 1.33
N GLY A 79 -6.69 -4.46 0.09
CA GLY A 79 -6.89 -5.85 -0.26
C GLY A 79 -7.97 -6.51 0.61
N MET A 80 -7.63 -7.61 1.26
CA MET A 80 -8.53 -8.34 2.15
C MET A 80 -8.64 -7.70 3.55
N GLY A 81 -8.20 -6.45 3.75
CA GLY A 81 -8.35 -5.68 4.98
C GLY A 81 -7.44 -6.09 6.13
N ASN A 82 -6.32 -6.78 5.87
CA ASN A 82 -5.43 -7.23 6.95
C ASN A 82 -4.85 -6.09 7.77
N PHE A 83 -4.34 -5.05 7.11
CA PHE A 83 -3.76 -3.91 7.82
C PHE A 83 -4.84 -2.96 8.34
N THR A 84 -5.98 -2.86 7.67
CA THR A 84 -7.18 -2.16 8.16
C THR A 84 -7.60 -2.69 9.52
N ARG A 85 -7.64 -4.04 9.68
CA ARG A 85 -7.92 -4.69 10.97
C ARG A 85 -6.82 -4.46 12.01
N GLU A 86 -5.56 -4.38 11.60
CA GLU A 86 -4.48 -4.04 12.53
C GLU A 86 -4.65 -2.63 13.09
N LEU A 87 -4.99 -1.65 12.24
CA LEU A 87 -5.32 -0.30 12.68
C LEU A 87 -6.46 -0.31 13.70
N SER A 88 -7.52 -1.10 13.49
CA SER A 88 -8.71 -1.15 14.36
C SER A 88 -8.46 -1.69 15.77
N LYS A 89 -7.36 -2.40 16.00
CA LYS A 89 -6.96 -2.86 17.34
C LYS A 89 -6.55 -1.69 18.26
N HIS A 90 -6.19 -0.56 17.69
CA HIS A 90 -5.84 0.63 18.46
C HIS A 90 -7.10 1.42 18.80
N LYS A 91 -7.51 1.40 20.05
CA LYS A 91 -8.77 1.99 20.58
C LYS A 91 -8.94 3.49 20.27
N ARG A 92 -7.87 4.21 19.94
CA ARG A 92 -7.93 5.62 19.57
C ARG A 92 -8.60 5.91 18.23
N PHE A 93 -8.55 4.95 17.30
CA PHE A 93 -9.23 5.14 16.03
C PHE A 93 -10.75 5.04 16.21
N GLN A 94 -11.42 6.14 15.91
CA GLN A 94 -12.88 6.21 15.88
C GLN A 94 -13.43 5.68 14.55
N ASN A 95 -12.73 5.99 13.45
CA ASN A 95 -13.10 5.56 12.11
C ASN A 95 -11.87 5.13 11.31
N ILE A 96 -11.97 3.98 10.68
CA ILE A 96 -10.97 3.46 9.75
C ILE A 96 -11.68 3.05 8.47
N ILE A 97 -11.16 3.51 7.35
CA ILE A 97 -11.65 3.15 6.02
C ILE A 97 -10.62 2.26 5.33
N GLY A 98 -11.06 1.11 4.82
CA GLY A 98 -10.33 0.32 3.86
C GLY A 98 -10.90 0.55 2.46
N ILE A 99 -10.09 0.90 1.48
CA ILE A 99 -10.51 1.06 0.08
C ILE A 99 -9.66 0.18 -0.84
N ASP A 100 -10.31 -0.55 -1.74
CA ASP A 100 -9.63 -1.37 -2.75
C ASP A 100 -10.41 -1.34 -4.07
N PHE A 101 -9.70 -1.45 -5.20
CA PHE A 101 -10.35 -1.42 -6.52
C PHE A 101 -10.92 -2.78 -6.92
N LEU A 102 -10.44 -3.86 -6.34
CA LEU A 102 -10.79 -5.23 -6.69
C LEU A 102 -11.94 -5.72 -5.82
N LYS A 103 -13.10 -5.94 -6.46
CA LYS A 103 -14.32 -6.38 -5.77
C LYS A 103 -14.10 -7.67 -4.96
N GLU A 104 -13.36 -8.62 -5.51
CA GLU A 104 -13.15 -9.92 -4.89
C GLU A 104 -12.38 -9.84 -3.56
N THR A 105 -11.41 -8.93 -3.44
CA THR A 105 -10.69 -8.70 -2.18
C THR A 105 -11.54 -7.92 -1.18
N PHE A 106 -12.30 -6.96 -1.67
CA PHE A 106 -13.24 -6.17 -0.90
C PHE A 106 -14.35 -7.04 -0.28
N ASP A 107 -14.93 -7.98 -1.03
CA ASP A 107 -15.97 -8.89 -0.54
C ASP A 107 -15.43 -9.75 0.64
N ILE A 108 -14.18 -10.19 0.57
CA ILE A 108 -13.51 -10.90 1.69
C ILE A 108 -13.32 -9.97 2.88
N ALA A 109 -12.88 -8.73 2.66
CA ALA A 109 -12.69 -7.76 3.73
C ALA A 109 -14.00 -7.48 4.48
N ILE A 110 -15.12 -7.34 3.77
CA ILE A 110 -16.46 -7.16 4.36
C ILE A 110 -16.89 -8.38 5.18
N LYS A 111 -16.79 -9.58 4.62
CA LYS A 111 -17.17 -10.82 5.31
C LYS A 111 -16.41 -11.01 6.63
N THR A 112 -15.19 -10.52 6.71
CA THR A 112 -14.33 -10.62 7.90
C THR A 112 -14.43 -9.41 8.84
N LYS A 113 -15.33 -8.45 8.57
CA LYS A 113 -15.49 -7.19 9.31
C LYS A 113 -16.12 -7.38 10.71
N ASN A 114 -16.94 -8.40 10.92
CA ASN A 114 -17.92 -8.50 12.02
C ASN A 114 -17.41 -8.27 13.46
N LYS A 115 -16.09 -8.19 13.67
CA LYS A 115 -15.48 -7.94 14.98
C LYS A 115 -14.89 -6.53 15.16
N PHE A 116 -14.92 -5.69 14.11
CA PHE A 116 -14.25 -4.38 14.10
C PHE A 116 -15.25 -3.28 13.76
N LEU A 117 -16.00 -2.84 14.78
CA LEU A 117 -17.13 -1.89 14.65
C LEU A 117 -16.73 -0.52 14.09
N ASN A 118 -15.46 -0.12 14.26
CA ASN A 118 -14.92 1.14 13.78
C ASN A 118 -14.33 1.08 12.37
N THR A 119 -14.54 0.00 11.61
CA THR A 119 -14.02 -0.14 10.24
C THR A 119 -15.14 -0.09 9.22
N SER A 120 -14.86 0.55 8.08
CA SER A 120 -15.70 0.53 6.88
C SER A 120 -14.87 0.20 5.67
N PHE A 121 -15.46 -0.54 4.72
CA PHE A 121 -14.78 -0.90 3.48
C PHE A 121 -15.55 -0.36 2.28
N PHE A 122 -14.82 0.17 1.30
CA PHE A 122 -15.38 0.71 0.07
C PHE A 122 -14.61 0.18 -1.15
N GLN A 123 -15.31 0.03 -2.26
CA GLN A 123 -14.64 -0.20 -3.54
C GLN A 123 -14.25 1.16 -4.14
N GLY A 124 -12.99 1.30 -4.57
CA GLY A 124 -12.51 2.53 -5.19
C GLY A 124 -11.09 2.43 -5.73
N ASP A 125 -10.71 3.43 -6.51
CA ASP A 125 -9.42 3.48 -7.21
C ASP A 125 -8.47 4.44 -6.50
N LEU A 126 -7.26 3.97 -6.19
CA LEU A 126 -6.14 4.76 -5.67
C LEU A 126 -5.85 5.99 -6.55
N LEU A 127 -6.07 5.88 -7.85
CA LEU A 127 -5.82 6.97 -8.80
C LEU A 127 -6.92 8.05 -8.81
N ASN A 128 -8.02 7.83 -8.09
CA ASN A 128 -9.14 8.76 -7.98
C ASN A 128 -9.92 8.49 -6.69
N LEU A 129 -9.35 8.90 -5.55
CA LEU A 129 -9.94 8.66 -4.24
C LEU A 129 -11.17 9.55 -4.00
N PRO A 130 -12.34 8.98 -3.64
CA PRO A 130 -13.59 9.72 -3.50
C PRO A 130 -13.69 10.48 -2.15
N PHE A 131 -12.61 11.09 -1.71
CA PHE A 131 -12.53 11.81 -0.44
C PHE A 131 -12.04 13.24 -0.66
N LYS A 132 -12.45 14.15 0.22
CA LYS A 132 -11.96 15.53 0.23
C LYS A 132 -10.48 15.58 0.64
N ASP A 133 -9.84 16.70 0.31
CA ASP A 133 -8.46 16.97 0.73
C ASP A 133 -8.35 16.94 2.25
N SER A 134 -7.22 16.44 2.74
CA SER A 134 -6.90 16.40 4.17
C SER A 134 -7.97 15.74 5.05
N SER A 135 -8.64 14.70 4.53
CA SER A 135 -9.71 13.98 5.24
C SER A 135 -9.19 13.04 6.33
N PHE A 136 -7.96 12.54 6.22
CA PHE A 136 -7.45 11.49 7.11
C PHE A 136 -6.16 11.91 7.81
N GLU A 137 -6.13 11.75 9.13
CA GLU A 137 -4.93 12.03 9.93
C GLU A 137 -3.82 11.04 9.66
N LEU A 138 -4.19 9.77 9.37
CA LEU A 138 -3.28 8.74 8.91
C LEU A 138 -3.77 8.11 7.61
N THR A 139 -3.00 8.25 6.54
CA THR A 139 -3.18 7.52 5.29
C THR A 139 -2.12 6.44 5.18
N VAL A 140 -2.55 5.21 4.87
CA VAL A 140 -1.65 4.06 4.69
C VAL A 140 -1.82 3.49 3.29
N CYS A 141 -0.72 3.14 2.61
CA CYS A 141 -0.73 2.42 1.35
C CYS A 141 0.46 1.44 1.30
N LEU A 142 0.21 0.19 1.62
CA LEU A 142 1.23 -0.84 1.78
C LEU A 142 1.13 -1.92 0.70
N ASN A 143 2.29 -2.39 0.24
CA ASN A 143 2.41 -3.49 -0.74
C ASN A 143 1.64 -3.27 -2.06
N THR A 144 1.50 -2.02 -2.51
CA THR A 144 0.66 -1.65 -3.66
C THR A 144 1.39 -0.82 -4.71
N LEU A 145 2.12 0.22 -4.33
CA LEU A 145 2.69 1.21 -5.27
C LEU A 145 3.59 0.62 -6.35
N HIS A 146 4.15 -0.55 -6.14
CA HIS A 146 4.95 -1.26 -7.12
C HIS A 146 4.12 -1.98 -8.21
N HIS A 147 2.80 -2.00 -8.07
CA HIS A 147 1.85 -2.49 -9.08
C HIS A 147 1.21 -1.34 -9.87
N ILE A 148 1.49 -0.09 -9.49
CA ILE A 148 1.01 1.08 -10.23
C ILE A 148 1.93 1.31 -11.43
N HIS A 149 1.32 1.48 -12.61
CA HIS A 149 2.08 1.74 -13.83
C HIS A 149 2.94 3.02 -13.68
N LYS A 150 4.14 3.00 -14.26
CA LYS A 150 5.13 4.10 -14.14
C LYS A 150 4.56 5.49 -14.44
N ASN A 151 3.65 5.57 -15.41
CA ASN A 151 3.03 6.84 -15.84
C ASN A 151 1.97 7.36 -14.85
N ASP A 152 1.42 6.48 -14.00
CA ASP A 152 0.40 6.83 -13.01
C ASP A 152 0.96 6.99 -11.59
N PHE A 153 2.25 6.69 -11.40
CA PHE A 153 2.86 6.77 -10.08
C PHE A 153 2.74 8.17 -9.44
N LEU A 154 2.97 9.23 -10.23
CA LEU A 154 2.82 10.60 -9.75
C LEU A 154 1.38 10.91 -9.32
N LYS A 155 0.41 10.42 -10.09
CA LYS A 155 -1.01 10.59 -9.76
C LYS A 155 -1.38 9.84 -8.47
N ALA A 156 -0.88 8.62 -8.30
CA ALA A 156 -1.08 7.86 -7.07
C ALA A 156 -0.52 8.59 -5.84
N ILE A 157 0.71 9.12 -5.93
CA ILE A 157 1.32 9.88 -4.84
C ILE A 157 0.54 11.18 -4.58
N TYR A 158 0.09 11.86 -5.62
CA TYR A 158 -0.75 13.07 -5.47
C TYR A 158 -2.04 12.76 -4.70
N GLU A 159 -2.79 11.73 -5.09
CA GLU A 159 -4.05 11.35 -4.43
C GLU A 159 -3.84 10.96 -2.96
N LEU A 160 -2.81 10.15 -2.68
CA LEU A 160 -2.44 9.80 -1.31
C LEU A 160 -2.09 11.04 -0.48
N SER A 161 -1.31 11.96 -1.06
CA SER A 161 -0.92 13.22 -0.39
C SER A 161 -2.12 14.13 -0.16
N ARG A 162 -3.01 14.22 -1.16
CA ARG A 162 -4.21 15.07 -1.14
C ARG A 162 -5.14 14.72 0.01
N VAL A 163 -5.46 13.43 0.17
CA VAL A 163 -6.39 12.98 1.22
C VAL A 163 -5.75 12.96 2.61
N THR A 164 -4.43 13.02 2.70
CA THR A 164 -3.70 12.99 3.98
C THR A 164 -3.70 14.36 4.64
N LYS A 165 -4.14 14.38 5.91
CA LYS A 165 -4.10 15.56 6.78
C LYS A 165 -2.76 15.67 7.53
N LYS A 166 -2.22 14.54 8.01
CA LYS A 166 -1.01 14.58 8.86
C LYS A 166 0.06 13.56 8.47
N TYR A 167 -0.22 12.26 8.53
CA TYR A 167 0.77 11.22 8.27
C TYR A 167 0.41 10.38 7.05
N LEU A 168 1.39 10.20 6.17
CA LEU A 168 1.32 9.28 5.04
C LEU A 168 2.35 8.17 5.22
N MET A 169 1.89 6.94 5.42
CA MET A 169 2.70 5.73 5.52
C MET A 169 2.60 4.91 4.24
N ILE A 170 3.68 4.79 3.49
CA ILE A 170 3.71 4.07 2.21
C ILE A 170 4.84 3.05 2.14
N GLU A 171 4.65 2.01 1.32
CA GLU A 171 5.71 1.07 0.97
C GLU A 171 6.10 1.21 -0.49
N ILE A 172 7.41 1.21 -0.75
CA ILE A 172 7.98 1.17 -2.10
C ILE A 172 8.96 0.01 -2.29
N ARG A 173 9.14 -0.39 -3.57
CA ARG A 173 10.28 -1.20 -3.99
C ARG A 173 11.45 -0.26 -4.30
N ASN A 174 12.54 -0.43 -3.56
CA ASN A 174 13.67 0.48 -3.58
C ASN A 174 14.56 0.23 -4.80
N LYS A 175 14.60 1.19 -5.73
CA LYS A 175 15.47 1.15 -6.90
C LYS A 175 16.96 1.29 -6.51
N ASN A 176 17.26 1.88 -5.36
CA ASN A 176 18.61 2.08 -4.84
C ASN A 176 19.16 0.88 -4.06
N TYR A 177 18.43 -0.25 -4.05
CA TYR A 177 18.89 -1.49 -3.44
C TYR A 177 20.13 -2.03 -4.13
N ILE A 178 21.16 -2.39 -3.36
CA ILE A 178 22.48 -2.78 -3.92
C ILE A 178 22.40 -3.97 -4.89
N PHE A 179 21.52 -4.94 -4.65
CA PHE A 179 21.27 -6.08 -5.54
C PHE A 179 20.08 -5.86 -6.49
N TYR A 180 19.77 -4.61 -6.81
CA TYR A 180 18.61 -4.24 -7.62
C TYR A 180 18.58 -4.98 -8.97
N SER A 181 19.66 -4.95 -9.72
CA SER A 181 19.74 -5.57 -11.05
C SER A 181 19.55 -7.08 -10.99
N TRP A 182 20.19 -7.76 -10.05
CA TRP A 182 19.99 -9.19 -9.81
C TRP A 182 18.53 -9.50 -9.44
N LYS A 183 17.96 -8.74 -8.52
CA LYS A 183 16.58 -8.92 -8.07
C LYS A 183 15.59 -8.77 -9.20
N THR A 184 15.71 -7.70 -9.99
CA THR A 184 14.76 -7.37 -11.06
C THR A 184 14.91 -8.22 -12.31
N LYS A 185 16.13 -8.63 -12.67
CA LYS A 185 16.40 -9.40 -13.89
C LYS A 185 16.29 -10.92 -13.68
N ILE A 186 16.52 -11.42 -12.46
CA ILE A 186 16.60 -12.87 -12.20
C ILE A 186 15.49 -13.35 -11.27
N VAL A 187 15.29 -12.67 -10.14
CA VAL A 187 14.35 -13.15 -9.10
C VAL A 187 12.90 -12.82 -9.42
N LEU A 188 12.61 -11.55 -9.74
CA LEU A 188 11.22 -11.12 -9.97
C LEU A 188 10.56 -11.79 -11.18
N PRO A 189 11.22 -11.97 -12.35
CA PRO A 189 10.61 -12.67 -13.48
C PRO A 189 10.23 -14.12 -13.18
N ARG A 190 10.97 -14.78 -12.28
CA ARG A 190 10.65 -16.15 -11.84
C ARG A 190 9.46 -16.21 -10.88
N LEU A 191 9.29 -15.17 -10.04
CA LEU A 191 8.22 -15.11 -9.03
C LEU A 191 6.93 -14.50 -9.56
N TYR A 192 7.02 -13.58 -10.52
CA TYR A 192 5.92 -12.76 -11.03
C TYR A 192 5.95 -12.73 -12.56
N LYS A 193 5.74 -13.92 -13.20
CA LYS A 193 5.89 -14.09 -14.66
C LYS A 193 5.13 -13.05 -15.48
N ASP A 194 3.90 -12.69 -15.06
CA ASP A 194 2.98 -11.85 -15.83
C ASP A 194 2.65 -10.52 -15.12
N LEU A 195 3.36 -10.21 -14.03
CA LEU A 195 3.08 -9.03 -13.22
C LEU A 195 4.31 -8.13 -13.13
N PRO A 196 4.39 -7.05 -13.91
CA PRO A 196 5.47 -6.09 -13.80
C PRO A 196 5.53 -5.45 -12.42
N ILE A 197 6.73 -5.43 -11.83
CA ILE A 197 7.01 -4.81 -10.54
C ILE A 197 7.83 -3.54 -10.77
N TYR A 198 7.24 -2.39 -10.47
CA TYR A 198 7.92 -1.10 -10.59
C TYR A 198 8.64 -0.74 -9.29
N SER A 199 9.82 -0.17 -9.45
CA SER A 199 10.67 0.27 -8.34
C SER A 199 10.91 1.77 -8.42
N ASN A 200 10.93 2.42 -7.27
CA ASN A 200 11.08 3.85 -7.16
C ASN A 200 12.31 4.23 -6.33
N SER A 201 12.95 5.33 -6.68
CA SER A 201 14.05 5.88 -5.88
C SER A 201 13.47 6.62 -4.69
N ILE A 202 13.92 6.26 -3.47
CA ILE A 202 13.53 6.97 -2.25
C ILE A 202 13.92 8.45 -2.31
N PHE A 203 15.07 8.79 -2.91
CA PHE A 203 15.51 10.17 -3.04
C PHE A 203 14.60 11.00 -3.95
N LYS A 204 14.13 10.41 -5.08
CA LYS A 204 13.17 11.07 -5.97
C LYS A 204 11.82 11.22 -5.30
N LEU A 205 11.39 10.20 -4.55
CA LEU A 205 10.16 10.24 -3.80
C LEU A 205 10.18 11.32 -2.72
N ASN A 206 11.27 11.46 -1.96
CA ASN A 206 11.40 12.52 -0.95
C ASN A 206 11.25 13.91 -1.57
N LYS A 207 11.94 14.19 -2.70
CA LYS A 207 11.78 15.46 -3.42
C LYS A 207 10.36 15.71 -3.91
N LEU A 208 9.63 14.66 -4.31
CA LEU A 208 8.23 14.77 -4.70
C LEU A 208 7.34 15.06 -3.49
N MET A 209 7.58 14.41 -2.37
CA MET A 209 6.83 14.61 -1.14
C MET A 209 7.04 16.01 -0.56
N GLU A 210 8.28 16.55 -0.60
CA GLU A 210 8.58 17.92 -0.21
C GLU A 210 7.78 18.96 -1.01
N LYS A 211 7.62 18.72 -2.33
CA LYS A 211 6.76 19.56 -3.19
C LYS A 211 5.27 19.51 -2.83
N ASN A 212 4.84 18.48 -2.11
CA ASN A 212 3.48 18.33 -1.61
C ASN A 212 3.36 18.69 -0.11
N ASN A 213 4.32 19.43 0.44
CA ASN A 213 4.38 19.85 1.84
C ASN A 213 4.49 18.69 2.83
N PHE A 214 5.26 17.65 2.49
CA PHE A 214 5.53 16.52 3.35
C PHE A 214 7.03 16.34 3.57
N LYS A 215 7.42 16.05 4.80
CA LYS A 215 8.79 15.73 5.20
C LYS A 215 8.90 14.27 5.64
N LEU A 216 9.96 13.60 5.22
CA LEU A 216 10.26 12.24 5.69
C LEU A 216 10.53 12.24 7.20
N LYS A 217 9.73 11.47 7.93
CA LYS A 217 9.84 11.31 9.40
C LYS A 217 10.46 9.98 9.79
N ILE A 218 10.02 8.88 9.15
CA ILE A 218 10.50 7.52 9.44
C ILE A 218 10.83 6.82 8.12
N LEU A 219 11.96 6.14 8.07
CA LEU A 219 12.33 5.23 6.99
C LEU A 219 12.79 3.91 7.57
N ARG A 220 12.07 2.82 7.23
CA ARG A 220 12.38 1.47 7.69
C ARG A 220 12.37 0.45 6.56
N GLY A 221 13.24 -0.52 6.67
CA GLY A 221 13.30 -1.67 5.78
C GLY A 221 13.38 -2.98 6.57
N ASN A 222 13.47 -4.08 5.86
CA ASN A 222 13.63 -5.41 6.46
C ASN A 222 15.11 -5.81 6.69
N SER A 223 16.06 -4.92 6.46
CA SER A 223 17.48 -5.08 6.80
C SER A 223 17.92 -4.06 7.86
N VAL A 224 19.04 -4.34 8.50
CA VAL A 224 19.62 -3.49 9.57
C VAL A 224 19.83 -2.06 9.07
N ILE A 225 20.30 -1.91 7.82
CA ILE A 225 20.46 -0.60 7.17
C ILE A 225 19.22 -0.38 6.29
N SER A 226 18.29 0.46 6.73
CA SER A 226 16.98 0.62 6.10
C SER A 226 17.06 0.93 4.61
N PHE A 227 17.83 1.93 4.19
CA PHE A 227 17.90 2.31 2.77
C PHE A 227 18.56 1.25 1.86
N SER A 228 19.29 0.27 2.41
CA SER A 228 19.79 -0.90 1.67
C SER A 228 18.76 -2.01 1.49
N SER A 229 17.55 -1.86 2.04
CA SER A 229 16.49 -2.84 1.89
C SER A 229 15.82 -2.73 0.53
N TRP A 230 15.40 -3.89 -0.01
CA TRP A 230 14.56 -3.94 -1.23
C TRP A 230 13.17 -3.34 -1.03
N ARG A 231 12.60 -3.54 0.14
CA ARG A 231 11.30 -3.01 0.54
C ARG A 231 11.50 -1.95 1.61
N LEU A 232 11.00 -0.75 1.34
CA LEU A 232 11.06 0.37 2.26
C LEU A 232 9.66 0.82 2.65
N VAL A 233 9.48 1.03 3.94
CA VAL A 233 8.35 1.75 4.52
C VAL A 233 8.82 3.16 4.83
N ALA A 234 8.18 4.13 4.25
CA ALA A 234 8.43 5.55 4.50
C ALA A 234 7.19 6.18 5.13
N VAL A 235 7.39 6.95 6.18
CA VAL A 235 6.37 7.79 6.80
C VAL A 235 6.74 9.24 6.55
N TYR A 236 5.80 9.94 5.97
CA TYR A 236 5.89 11.37 5.73
C TYR A 236 4.92 12.10 6.64
N GLU A 237 5.36 13.22 7.22
CA GLU A 237 4.55 14.13 8.01
C GLU A 237 4.31 15.42 7.23
N LYS A 238 3.05 15.85 7.17
CA LYS A 238 2.64 17.08 6.49
C LYS A 238 2.94 18.26 7.40
N PHE A 239 3.52 19.33 6.86
CA PHE A 239 3.85 20.57 7.55
C PHE A 239 3.12 21.77 6.96
#